data_b71ec3a3c06ff274dbf45c25335c62df
#
_entry.id   b71ec3a3c06ff274dbf45c25335c62df
#
_cell.length_a   1.000
_cell.length_b   1.000
_cell.length_c   1.000
_cell.angle_alpha   90.00
_cell.angle_beta   90.00
_cell.angle_gamma   90.00
#
_symmetry.space_group_name_H-M   'P 1'
#
loop_
_entity.id
_entity.type
_entity.pdbx_description
1 polymer ?
#
loop_
_entity_poly.entity_id
_entity_poly.type
_entity_poly.pdbx_seq_one_letter_code
_entity_poly.pdbx_strand_id
1 'polypeptide(L)'
;MDKSFNYLISPEITQLREFSPKLKIAILASGEGSNFQELIDLSKSKKFDIDIKILISNKSDAGCISRAKNSNISYKVIKSTDYENKDYFEDEIIDTIKKQDIELIVIAGWMKIMSSKFVNVFKNKIINIHPSLLPSFKGSNAIKEAITNGSKITGCSVHFVEPEVDSGPLIIQAALAITNEDNLETITKKLHLLEHKILPLSISQAGYIIRNKIMGND
;
A
#
# COMPACT_ATOMS: atom_id res chain seq x y z
N MET A 1 -15.22 -13.26 18.66
CA MET A 1 -14.23 -14.33 18.77
C MET A 1 -13.44 -14.38 17.48
N ASP A 2 -12.20 -13.94 17.55
CA ASP A 2 -11.29 -13.93 16.39
C ASP A 2 -10.87 -15.38 16.15
N LYS A 3 -11.53 -16.07 15.21
CA LYS A 3 -11.07 -17.39 14.77
C LYS A 3 -9.75 -17.13 14.03
N SER A 4 -8.63 -17.37 14.71
CA SER A 4 -7.31 -17.32 14.09
C SER A 4 -7.29 -18.28 12.89
N PHE A 5 -7.15 -17.74 11.70
CA PHE A 5 -6.93 -18.55 10.50
C PHE A 5 -5.43 -18.76 10.30
N ASN A 6 -5.05 -19.89 9.71
CA ASN A 6 -3.67 -20.17 9.40
C ASN A 6 -3.22 -19.35 8.18
N TYR A 7 -2.03 -18.78 8.27
CA TYR A 7 -1.40 -18.03 7.19
C TYR A 7 0.11 -18.26 7.17
N LEU A 8 0.71 -17.96 6.03
CA LEU A 8 2.15 -17.96 5.80
C LEU A 8 2.60 -16.57 5.38
N ILE A 9 3.73 -16.10 5.87
CA ILE A 9 4.38 -14.84 5.42
C ILE A 9 5.77 -15.18 4.90
N SER A 10 6.13 -14.65 3.74
CA SER A 10 7.45 -14.85 3.15
C SER A 10 7.94 -13.56 2.46
N PRO A 11 9.24 -13.14 2.67
CA PRO A 11 10.17 -13.71 3.64
C PRO A 11 9.68 -13.48 5.08
N GLU A 12 10.14 -14.31 6.02
CA GLU A 12 9.84 -14.14 7.43
C GLU A 12 10.61 -12.94 7.99
N ILE A 13 9.89 -11.84 8.19
CA ILE A 13 10.41 -10.62 8.83
C ILE A 13 9.61 -10.43 10.12
N THR A 14 10.30 -10.51 11.24
CA THR A 14 9.65 -10.49 12.57
C THR A 14 9.71 -9.14 13.26
N GLN A 15 10.56 -8.22 12.78
CA GLN A 15 10.79 -6.94 13.44
C GLN A 15 10.82 -5.78 12.45
N LEU A 16 10.26 -4.65 12.89
CA LEU A 16 10.39 -3.38 12.20
C LEU A 16 11.79 -2.81 12.46
N ARG A 17 12.40 -2.22 11.44
CA ARG A 17 13.69 -1.55 11.57
C ARG A 17 13.49 -0.18 12.20
N GLU A 18 14.50 0.25 12.95
CA GLU A 18 14.58 1.61 13.47
C GLU A 18 15.05 2.58 12.37
N PHE A 19 14.47 3.77 12.38
CA PHE A 19 14.85 4.85 11.47
C PHE A 19 15.15 6.15 12.24
N SER A 20 16.40 6.59 12.19
CA SER A 20 16.79 7.89 12.74
C SER A 20 17.50 8.72 11.64
N PRO A 21 16.89 9.84 11.19
CA PRO A 21 15.54 10.33 11.49
C PRO A 21 14.44 9.38 10.99
N LYS A 22 13.18 9.58 11.44
CA LYS A 22 12.02 8.79 10.99
C LYS A 22 11.89 8.77 9.47
N LEU A 23 11.43 7.65 8.92
CA LEU A 23 11.18 7.51 7.48
C LEU A 23 9.97 8.35 7.07
N LYS A 24 10.17 9.31 6.18
CA LYS A 24 9.11 10.20 5.69
C LYS A 24 8.32 9.54 4.58
N ILE A 25 7.02 9.33 4.80
CA ILE A 25 6.17 8.64 3.85
C ILE A 25 4.96 9.49 3.42
N ALA A 26 4.54 9.29 2.17
CA ALA A 26 3.24 9.71 1.67
C ALA A 26 2.34 8.49 1.47
N ILE A 27 1.04 8.63 1.75
CA ILE A 27 0.05 7.58 1.54
C ILE A 27 -0.90 8.00 0.43
N LEU A 28 -1.13 7.12 -0.55
CA LEU A 28 -2.16 7.27 -1.58
C LEU A 28 -3.28 6.27 -1.28
N ALA A 29 -4.50 6.76 -1.04
CA ALA A 29 -5.65 5.91 -0.73
C ALA A 29 -6.96 6.52 -1.25
N SER A 30 -7.92 5.67 -1.66
CA SER A 30 -9.21 6.07 -2.25
C SER A 30 -10.43 5.47 -1.55
N GLY A 31 -10.21 4.67 -0.49
CA GLY A 31 -11.24 3.91 0.22
C GLY A 31 -11.28 4.21 1.71
N GLU A 32 -11.72 3.21 2.48
CA GLU A 32 -11.87 3.29 3.94
C GLU A 32 -10.56 3.55 4.69
N GLY A 33 -9.42 3.16 4.14
CA GLY A 33 -8.10 3.45 4.71
C GLY A 33 -7.77 2.62 5.95
N SER A 34 -8.16 1.34 6.01
CA SER A 34 -7.82 0.47 7.15
C SER A 34 -6.31 0.27 7.28
N ASN A 35 -5.60 0.06 6.18
CA ASN A 35 -4.14 0.01 6.15
C ASN A 35 -3.49 1.31 6.62
N PHE A 36 -4.06 2.46 6.24
CA PHE A 36 -3.60 3.76 6.70
C PHE A 36 -3.80 3.92 8.21
N GLN A 37 -4.93 3.46 8.77
CA GLN A 37 -5.17 3.50 10.22
C GLN A 37 -4.12 2.69 10.99
N GLU A 38 -3.79 1.49 10.52
CA GLU A 38 -2.76 0.66 11.15
C GLU A 38 -1.41 1.38 11.22
N LEU A 39 -1.00 2.05 10.13
CA LEU A 39 0.23 2.84 10.10
C LEU A 39 0.19 4.03 11.07
N ILE A 40 -0.96 4.69 11.20
CA ILE A 40 -1.17 5.77 12.18
C ILE A 40 -0.94 5.25 13.60
N ASP A 41 -1.58 4.13 13.94
CA ASP A 41 -1.55 3.57 15.29
C ASP A 41 -0.14 3.10 15.67
N LEU A 42 0.58 2.48 14.74
CA LEU A 42 1.98 2.08 14.94
C LEU A 42 2.91 3.29 15.11
N SER A 43 2.73 4.34 14.33
CA SER A 43 3.53 5.57 14.45
C SER A 43 3.27 6.30 15.77
N LYS A 44 1.99 6.43 16.18
CA LYS A 44 1.59 7.08 17.45
C LYS A 44 2.06 6.31 18.68
N SER A 45 2.00 4.99 18.64
CA SER A 45 2.49 4.12 19.72
C SER A 45 4.01 4.00 19.79
N LYS A 46 4.74 4.68 18.88
CA LYS A 46 6.20 4.62 18.74
C LYS A 46 6.75 3.20 18.48
N LYS A 47 5.91 2.35 17.92
CA LYS A 47 6.32 1.00 17.51
C LYS A 47 6.95 0.96 16.12
N PHE A 48 6.78 2.05 15.34
CA PHE A 48 7.36 2.17 14.01
C PHE A 48 7.81 3.61 13.74
N ASP A 49 9.07 3.78 13.37
CA ASP A 49 9.72 5.07 13.14
C ASP A 49 9.41 5.63 11.76
N ILE A 50 8.13 5.88 11.50
CA ILE A 50 7.63 6.56 10.31
C ILE A 50 7.08 7.94 10.65
N ASP A 51 7.21 8.87 9.71
CA ASP A 51 6.60 10.19 9.70
C ASP A 51 5.67 10.28 8.50
N ILE A 52 4.37 10.13 8.74
CA ILE A 52 3.34 10.21 7.70
C ILE A 52 3.10 11.68 7.39
N LYS A 53 3.75 12.19 6.35
CA LYS A 53 3.72 13.61 5.97
C LYS A 53 2.40 14.03 5.35
N ILE A 54 1.81 13.16 4.55
CA ILE A 54 0.58 13.49 3.82
C ILE A 54 -0.18 12.25 3.40
N LEU A 55 -1.51 12.35 3.46
CA LEU A 55 -2.44 11.48 2.75
C LEU A 55 -2.90 12.19 1.47
N ILE A 56 -2.85 11.52 0.33
CA ILE A 56 -3.46 11.97 -0.92
C ILE A 56 -4.61 11.05 -1.26
N SER A 57 -5.81 11.61 -1.52
CA SER A 57 -6.98 10.86 -1.97
C SER A 57 -7.56 11.47 -3.24
N ASN A 58 -8.04 10.62 -4.16
CA ASN A 58 -8.75 11.08 -5.35
C ASN A 58 -10.27 11.10 -5.18
N LYS A 59 -10.76 10.84 -3.97
CA LYS A 59 -12.17 10.89 -3.60
C LYS A 59 -12.38 11.73 -2.36
N SER A 60 -13.30 12.70 -2.41
CA SER A 60 -13.57 13.60 -1.28
C SER A 60 -14.35 12.98 -0.12
N ASP A 61 -15.01 11.86 -0.38
CA ASP A 61 -15.84 11.10 0.57
C ASP A 61 -15.15 9.82 1.09
N ALA A 62 -13.87 9.63 0.77
CA ALA A 62 -13.12 8.46 1.23
C ALA A 62 -12.94 8.45 2.75
N GLY A 63 -13.17 7.32 3.40
CA GLY A 63 -13.03 7.14 4.84
C GLY A 63 -11.63 7.47 5.36
N CYS A 64 -10.59 7.26 4.55
CA CYS A 64 -9.20 7.63 4.88
C CYS A 64 -9.03 9.12 5.22
N ILE A 65 -9.84 10.03 4.64
CA ILE A 65 -9.78 11.47 4.94
C ILE A 65 -10.19 11.74 6.38
N SER A 66 -11.27 11.10 6.86
CA SER A 66 -11.71 11.23 8.25
C SER A 66 -10.63 10.73 9.22
N ARG A 67 -9.92 9.66 8.86
CA ARG A 67 -8.79 9.13 9.65
C ARG A 67 -7.62 10.13 9.72
N ALA A 68 -7.28 10.77 8.60
CA ALA A 68 -6.26 11.81 8.55
C ALA A 68 -6.62 13.00 9.44
N LYS A 69 -7.87 13.51 9.33
CA LYS A 69 -8.39 14.59 10.18
C LYS A 69 -8.30 14.27 11.66
N ASN A 70 -8.82 13.10 12.06
CA ASN A 70 -8.85 12.65 13.46
C ASN A 70 -7.43 12.41 14.03
N SER A 71 -6.45 12.26 13.17
CA SER A 71 -5.07 11.99 13.55
C SER A 71 -4.14 13.18 13.37
N ASN A 72 -4.65 14.35 12.97
CA ASN A 72 -3.90 15.57 12.66
C ASN A 72 -2.80 15.33 11.60
N ILE A 73 -3.08 14.46 10.61
CA ILE A 73 -2.20 14.23 9.47
C ILE A 73 -2.66 15.10 8.32
N SER A 74 -1.72 15.80 7.68
CA SER A 74 -1.99 16.58 6.48
C SER A 74 -2.62 15.70 5.40
N TYR A 75 -3.63 16.20 4.71
CA TYR A 75 -4.23 15.49 3.59
C TYR A 75 -4.56 16.44 2.44
N LYS A 76 -4.60 15.88 1.23
CA LYS A 76 -5.02 16.59 0.03
C LYS A 76 -5.95 15.72 -0.80
N VAL A 77 -7.05 16.31 -1.25
CA VAL A 77 -7.96 15.67 -2.20
C VAL A 77 -7.62 16.20 -3.59
N ILE A 78 -7.26 15.30 -4.51
CA ILE A 78 -6.91 15.61 -5.89
C ILE A 78 -7.78 14.72 -6.76
N LYS A 79 -8.89 15.27 -7.30
CA LYS A 79 -9.84 14.51 -8.11
C LYS A 79 -9.42 14.55 -9.57
N SER A 80 -9.39 13.39 -10.24
CA SER A 80 -9.06 13.35 -11.68
C SER A 80 -10.06 14.10 -12.57
N THR A 81 -11.28 14.33 -12.08
CA THR A 81 -12.32 15.10 -12.76
C THR A 81 -12.07 16.61 -12.78
N ASP A 82 -11.18 17.09 -11.93
CA ASP A 82 -10.88 18.53 -11.80
C ASP A 82 -9.75 18.96 -12.75
N TYR A 83 -9.24 18.03 -13.56
CA TYR A 83 -8.13 18.26 -14.50
C TYR A 83 -8.53 17.86 -15.91
N GLU A 84 -7.98 18.59 -16.88
CA GLU A 84 -8.27 18.40 -18.29
C GLU A 84 -7.87 17.01 -18.81
N ASN A 85 -6.77 16.47 -18.26
CA ASN A 85 -6.28 15.15 -18.64
C ASN A 85 -5.51 14.48 -17.47
N LYS A 86 -5.09 13.23 -17.69
CA LYS A 86 -4.38 12.43 -16.71
C LYS A 86 -3.03 13.03 -16.32
N ASP A 87 -2.34 13.67 -17.25
CA ASP A 87 -0.99 14.22 -17.01
C ASP A 87 -1.04 15.38 -16.02
N TYR A 88 -1.96 16.32 -16.17
CA TYR A 88 -2.14 17.43 -15.22
C TYR A 88 -2.59 16.94 -13.84
N PHE A 89 -3.44 15.92 -13.80
CA PHE A 89 -3.84 15.28 -12.55
C PHE A 89 -2.64 14.67 -11.82
N GLU A 90 -1.78 13.94 -12.54
CA GLU A 90 -0.59 13.32 -11.94
C GLU A 90 0.49 14.34 -11.62
N ASP A 91 0.64 15.41 -12.40
CA ASP A 91 1.57 16.50 -12.12
C ASP A 91 1.24 17.17 -10.78
N GLU A 92 -0.04 17.40 -10.48
CA GLU A 92 -0.46 17.94 -9.18
C GLU A 92 -0.11 16.99 -8.02
N ILE A 93 -0.21 15.67 -8.22
CA ILE A 93 0.21 14.68 -7.21
C ILE A 93 1.73 14.74 -7.04
N ILE A 94 2.47 14.76 -8.15
CA ILE A 94 3.94 14.82 -8.15
C ILE A 94 4.42 16.07 -7.40
N ASP A 95 3.88 17.22 -7.71
CA ASP A 95 4.24 18.50 -7.08
C ASP A 95 3.90 18.51 -5.60
N THR A 96 2.75 17.93 -5.23
CA THR A 96 2.34 17.79 -3.84
C THR A 96 3.33 16.93 -3.04
N ILE A 97 3.78 15.81 -3.60
CA ILE A 97 4.74 14.90 -2.97
C ILE A 97 6.12 15.55 -2.86
N LYS A 98 6.61 16.18 -3.94
CA LYS A 98 7.93 16.82 -3.97
C LYS A 98 8.10 17.92 -2.93
N LYS A 99 7.01 18.63 -2.58
CA LYS A 99 7.02 19.68 -1.55
C LYS A 99 7.17 19.15 -0.11
N GLN A 100 7.05 17.83 0.11
CA GLN A 100 7.00 17.22 1.44
C GLN A 100 8.28 16.43 1.81
N ASP A 101 9.32 16.44 0.97
CA ASP A 101 10.57 15.69 1.19
C ASP A 101 10.32 14.20 1.50
N ILE A 102 9.47 13.55 0.69
CA ILE A 102 9.05 12.16 0.86
C ILE A 102 10.16 11.21 0.40
N GLU A 103 10.43 10.20 1.23
CA GLU A 103 11.39 9.13 0.92
C GLU A 103 10.70 7.92 0.28
N LEU A 104 9.46 7.61 0.72
CA LEU A 104 8.69 6.45 0.23
C LEU A 104 7.21 6.80 0.05
N ILE A 105 6.65 6.43 -1.09
CA ILE A 105 5.23 6.53 -1.41
C ILE A 105 4.60 5.17 -1.20
N VAL A 106 3.53 5.11 -0.41
CA VAL A 106 2.80 3.89 -0.10
C VAL A 106 1.41 3.97 -0.75
N ILE A 107 1.16 3.09 -1.70
CA ILE A 107 -0.14 2.92 -2.33
C ILE A 107 -0.91 1.85 -1.54
N ALA A 108 -2.02 2.25 -0.89
CA ALA A 108 -2.83 1.38 -0.05
C ALA A 108 -4.32 1.59 -0.32
N GLY A 109 -4.85 0.87 -1.31
CA GLY A 109 -6.24 1.02 -1.76
C GLY A 109 -6.47 2.25 -2.66
N TRP A 110 -5.52 2.59 -3.49
CA TRP A 110 -5.63 3.60 -4.55
C TRP A 110 -6.19 2.97 -5.81
N MET A 111 -7.26 3.54 -6.38
CA MET A 111 -8.03 2.92 -7.48
C MET A 111 -7.68 3.44 -8.88
N LYS A 112 -6.57 4.13 -9.04
CA LYS A 112 -6.10 4.64 -10.34
C LYS A 112 -4.75 4.04 -10.70
N ILE A 113 -4.61 3.60 -11.94
CA ILE A 113 -3.32 3.17 -12.48
C ILE A 113 -2.47 4.42 -12.73
N MET A 114 -1.29 4.46 -12.12
CA MET A 114 -0.33 5.54 -12.33
C MET A 114 0.35 5.41 -13.68
N SER A 115 0.68 6.54 -14.32
CA SER A 115 1.40 6.52 -15.59
C SER A 115 2.87 6.12 -15.41
N SER A 116 3.50 5.71 -16.51
CA SER A 116 4.95 5.49 -16.56
C SER A 116 5.73 6.76 -16.19
N LYS A 117 5.21 7.96 -16.54
CA LYS A 117 5.78 9.26 -16.13
C LYS A 117 5.84 9.37 -14.61
N PHE A 118 4.72 9.12 -13.93
CA PHE A 118 4.65 9.18 -12.46
C PHE A 118 5.62 8.18 -11.82
N VAL A 119 5.60 6.93 -12.29
CA VAL A 119 6.45 5.87 -11.76
C VAL A 119 7.93 6.22 -11.95
N ASN A 120 8.33 6.72 -13.11
CA ASN A 120 9.71 7.10 -13.39
C ASN A 120 10.19 8.29 -12.55
N VAL A 121 9.32 9.26 -12.25
CA VAL A 121 9.66 10.39 -11.35
C VAL A 121 10.03 9.91 -9.95
N PHE A 122 9.40 8.84 -9.49
CA PHE A 122 9.62 8.25 -8.17
C PHE A 122 10.17 6.82 -8.25
N LYS A 123 11.02 6.55 -9.26
CA LYS A 123 11.61 5.21 -9.47
C LYS A 123 12.18 4.67 -8.16
N ASN A 124 11.85 3.42 -7.84
CA ASN A 124 12.28 2.70 -6.64
C ASN A 124 11.78 3.31 -5.30
N LYS A 125 10.85 4.27 -5.34
CA LYS A 125 10.31 4.93 -4.14
C LYS A 125 8.80 4.73 -3.96
N ILE A 126 8.19 3.86 -4.73
CA ILE A 126 6.76 3.58 -4.64
C ILE A 126 6.57 2.10 -4.32
N ILE A 127 5.78 1.80 -3.31
CA ILE A 127 5.31 0.44 -3.05
C ILE A 127 3.79 0.39 -3.09
N ASN A 128 3.27 -0.77 -3.49
CA ASN A 128 1.83 -1.04 -3.54
C ASN A 128 1.51 -2.31 -2.76
N ILE A 129 0.38 -2.33 -2.07
CA ILE A 129 -0.21 -3.55 -1.52
C ILE A 129 -1.34 -4.02 -2.41
N HIS A 130 -1.27 -5.28 -2.84
CA HIS A 130 -2.20 -5.89 -3.78
C HIS A 130 -2.83 -7.15 -3.18
N PRO A 131 -4.17 -7.33 -3.24
CA PRO A 131 -4.87 -8.41 -2.57
C PRO A 131 -4.86 -9.72 -3.37
N SER A 132 -3.68 -10.13 -3.86
CA SER A 132 -3.44 -11.46 -4.45
C SER A 132 -2.00 -11.91 -4.21
N LEU A 133 -1.75 -13.20 -4.49
CA LEU A 133 -0.39 -13.76 -4.59
C LEU A 133 0.15 -13.47 -6.00
N LEU A 134 0.75 -12.31 -6.19
CA LEU A 134 1.38 -11.96 -7.46
C LEU A 134 2.43 -13.01 -7.87
N PRO A 135 2.53 -13.35 -9.17
CA PRO A 135 1.96 -12.65 -10.35
C PRO A 135 0.52 -13.05 -10.71
N SER A 136 -0.17 -13.85 -9.88
CA SER A 136 -1.56 -14.24 -10.14
C SER A 136 -2.54 -13.10 -9.82
N PHE A 137 -3.61 -13.00 -10.60
CA PHE A 137 -4.73 -12.07 -10.36
C PHE A 137 -4.28 -10.61 -10.20
N LYS A 138 -3.58 -10.08 -11.21
CA LYS A 138 -3.27 -8.65 -11.32
C LYS A 138 -4.54 -7.81 -11.52
N GLY A 139 -4.52 -6.54 -11.11
CA GLY A 139 -5.61 -5.58 -11.33
C GLY A 139 -6.68 -5.56 -10.25
N SER A 140 -7.81 -4.90 -10.51
CA SER A 140 -8.76 -4.45 -9.48
C SER A 140 -9.70 -5.51 -8.92
N ASN A 141 -9.83 -6.68 -9.56
CA ASN A 141 -10.79 -7.73 -9.22
C ASN A 141 -10.17 -8.98 -8.58
N ALA A 142 -8.92 -8.88 -8.12
CA ALA A 142 -8.09 -10.00 -7.72
C ALA A 142 -8.77 -11.00 -6.75
N ILE A 143 -9.44 -10.52 -5.71
CA ILE A 143 -10.12 -11.37 -4.73
C ILE A 143 -11.28 -12.13 -5.38
N LYS A 144 -12.11 -11.42 -6.16
CA LYS A 144 -13.24 -12.02 -6.87
C LYS A 144 -12.78 -13.06 -7.87
N GLU A 145 -11.72 -12.76 -8.63
CA GLU A 145 -11.13 -13.69 -9.60
C GLU A 145 -10.57 -14.94 -8.94
N ALA A 146 -9.86 -14.81 -7.82
CA ALA A 146 -9.35 -15.95 -7.07
C ALA A 146 -10.48 -16.90 -6.64
N ILE A 147 -11.58 -16.36 -6.12
CA ILE A 147 -12.75 -17.16 -5.72
C ILE A 147 -13.44 -17.79 -6.93
N THR A 148 -13.70 -17.00 -7.98
CA THR A 148 -14.41 -17.48 -9.20
C THR A 148 -13.64 -18.57 -9.92
N ASN A 149 -12.29 -18.49 -9.95
CA ASN A 149 -11.43 -19.50 -10.54
C ASN A 149 -11.20 -20.72 -9.63
N GLY A 150 -11.85 -20.79 -8.47
CA GLY A 150 -11.77 -21.92 -7.55
C GLY A 150 -10.41 -22.10 -6.89
N SER A 151 -9.63 -21.03 -6.74
CA SER A 151 -8.34 -21.05 -6.05
C SER A 151 -8.51 -21.60 -4.63
N LYS A 152 -7.58 -22.43 -4.18
CA LYS A 152 -7.58 -22.99 -2.82
C LYS A 152 -6.70 -22.20 -1.86
N ILE A 153 -5.84 -21.35 -2.42
CA ILE A 153 -4.93 -20.47 -1.69
C ILE A 153 -5.05 -19.08 -2.31
N THR A 154 -5.13 -18.06 -1.49
CA THR A 154 -5.04 -16.65 -1.87
C THR A 154 -4.13 -15.91 -0.92
N GLY A 155 -3.97 -14.62 -1.08
CA GLY A 155 -3.12 -13.82 -0.20
C GLY A 155 -3.05 -12.37 -0.62
N CYS A 156 -2.04 -11.69 -0.09
CA CYS A 156 -1.70 -10.33 -0.49
C CYS A 156 -0.18 -10.19 -0.70
N SER A 157 0.19 -9.25 -1.55
CA SER A 157 1.57 -9.00 -1.94
C SER A 157 1.90 -7.51 -1.76
N VAL A 158 3.06 -7.21 -1.20
CA VAL A 158 3.62 -5.85 -1.28
C VAL A 158 4.81 -5.90 -2.21
N HIS A 159 4.84 -4.96 -3.17
CA HIS A 159 5.85 -4.91 -4.21
C HIS A 159 6.25 -3.46 -4.51
N PHE A 160 7.44 -3.26 -5.07
CA PHE A 160 7.78 -1.99 -5.70
C PHE A 160 6.95 -1.79 -6.95
N VAL A 161 6.59 -0.53 -7.24
CA VAL A 161 5.76 -0.22 -8.42
C VAL A 161 6.65 0.03 -9.63
N GLU A 162 6.32 -0.67 -10.71
CA GLU A 162 6.91 -0.51 -12.04
C GLU A 162 5.85 0.01 -13.03
N PRO A 163 6.24 0.49 -14.23
CA PRO A 163 5.29 0.97 -15.23
C PRO A 163 4.23 -0.05 -15.66
N GLU A 164 4.57 -1.32 -15.67
CA GLU A 164 3.60 -2.40 -15.87
C GLU A 164 2.84 -2.67 -14.58
N VAL A 165 1.51 -2.84 -14.69
CA VAL A 165 0.63 -3.01 -13.54
C VAL A 165 0.97 -4.31 -12.78
N ASP A 166 1.14 -4.18 -11.46
CA ASP A 166 1.37 -5.28 -10.53
C ASP A 166 2.51 -6.24 -10.95
N SER A 167 3.61 -5.70 -11.49
CA SER A 167 4.72 -6.48 -12.05
C SER A 167 6.07 -6.26 -11.35
N GLY A 168 6.19 -5.26 -10.50
CA GLY A 168 7.46 -4.90 -9.87
C GLY A 168 7.95 -5.89 -8.82
N PRO A 169 9.21 -5.75 -8.37
CA PRO A 169 9.83 -6.65 -7.42
C PRO A 169 9.03 -6.81 -6.13
N LEU A 170 8.79 -8.06 -5.73
CA LEU A 170 8.08 -8.41 -4.50
C LEU A 170 8.95 -8.11 -3.28
N ILE A 171 8.31 -7.59 -2.22
CA ILE A 171 8.95 -7.33 -0.92
C ILE A 171 8.52 -8.40 0.08
N ILE A 172 7.20 -8.57 0.28
CA ILE A 172 6.61 -9.56 1.18
C ILE A 172 5.31 -10.07 0.55
N GLN A 173 5.06 -11.35 0.73
CA GLN A 173 3.77 -11.97 0.44
C GLN A 173 3.22 -12.65 1.69
N ALA A 174 1.89 -12.63 1.84
CA ALA A 174 1.18 -13.43 2.83
C ALA A 174 0.11 -14.28 2.16
N ALA A 175 0.06 -15.54 2.52
CA ALA A 175 -0.86 -16.53 1.95
C ALA A 175 -1.82 -17.10 3.00
N LEU A 176 -3.06 -17.38 2.59
CA LEU A 176 -4.06 -18.07 3.39
C LEU A 176 -4.85 -19.08 2.54
N ALA A 177 -5.41 -20.09 3.19
CA ALA A 177 -6.31 -21.05 2.53
C ALA A 177 -7.72 -20.45 2.35
N ILE A 178 -8.34 -20.75 1.20
CA ILE A 178 -9.76 -20.54 0.94
C ILE A 178 -10.49 -21.83 1.29
N THR A 179 -11.40 -21.77 2.25
CA THR A 179 -12.21 -22.91 2.68
C THR A 179 -13.58 -22.91 2.00
N ASN A 180 -14.32 -24.00 2.12
CA ASN A 180 -15.68 -24.09 1.57
C ASN A 180 -16.69 -23.16 2.27
N GLU A 181 -16.36 -22.68 3.46
CA GLU A 181 -17.18 -21.73 4.23
C GLU A 181 -16.91 -20.26 3.83
N ASP A 182 -15.87 -20.02 3.02
CA ASP A 182 -15.47 -18.69 2.65
C ASP A 182 -16.28 -18.15 1.46
N ASN A 183 -16.55 -16.86 1.54
CA ASN A 183 -17.12 -16.05 0.47
C ASN A 183 -16.30 -14.77 0.27
N LEU A 184 -16.70 -13.92 -0.65
CA LEU A 184 -15.99 -12.67 -0.96
C LEU A 184 -15.78 -11.79 0.28
N GLU A 185 -16.79 -11.68 1.14
CA GLU A 185 -16.72 -10.85 2.34
C GLU A 185 -15.74 -11.41 3.37
N THR A 186 -15.82 -12.73 3.65
CA THR A 186 -14.95 -13.38 4.64
C THR A 186 -13.50 -13.36 4.21
N ILE A 187 -13.21 -13.64 2.92
CA ILE A 187 -11.85 -13.56 2.36
C ILE A 187 -11.33 -12.14 2.39
N THR A 188 -12.14 -11.14 2.01
CA THR A 188 -11.73 -9.73 2.08
C THR A 188 -11.33 -9.33 3.51
N LYS A 189 -12.11 -9.73 4.52
CA LYS A 189 -11.76 -9.47 5.93
C LYS A 189 -10.46 -10.13 6.35
N LYS A 190 -10.26 -11.41 5.98
CA LYS A 190 -9.01 -12.14 6.27
C LYS A 190 -7.80 -11.47 5.59
N LEU A 191 -7.95 -11.05 4.33
CA LEU A 191 -6.89 -10.36 3.60
C LEU A 191 -6.54 -9.02 4.23
N HIS A 192 -7.51 -8.20 4.64
CA HIS A 192 -7.24 -6.95 5.35
C HIS A 192 -6.41 -7.18 6.63
N LEU A 193 -6.69 -8.27 7.39
CA LEU A 193 -5.88 -8.61 8.56
C LEU A 193 -4.43 -8.97 8.19
N LEU A 194 -4.22 -9.67 7.07
CA LEU A 194 -2.88 -9.96 6.57
C LEU A 194 -2.18 -8.70 6.04
N GLU A 195 -2.89 -7.85 5.32
CA GLU A 195 -2.38 -6.58 4.83
C GLU A 195 -1.85 -5.70 5.98
N HIS A 196 -2.62 -5.59 7.08
CA HIS A 196 -2.20 -4.87 8.28
C HIS A 196 -0.90 -5.42 8.88
N LYS A 197 -0.65 -6.73 8.75
CA LYS A 197 0.59 -7.36 9.22
C LYS A 197 1.78 -7.07 8.30
N ILE A 198 1.61 -7.29 6.98
CA ILE A 198 2.75 -7.25 6.06
C ILE A 198 3.10 -5.86 5.56
N LEU A 199 2.14 -4.92 5.50
CA LEU A 199 2.41 -3.57 4.99
C LEU A 199 3.43 -2.82 5.85
N PRO A 200 3.35 -2.76 7.19
CA PRO A 200 4.38 -2.12 8.01
C PRO A 200 5.76 -2.75 7.85
N LEU A 201 5.84 -4.09 7.79
CA LEU A 201 7.08 -4.82 7.57
C LEU A 201 7.69 -4.50 6.19
N SER A 202 6.84 -4.40 5.17
CA SER A 202 7.27 -4.05 3.81
C SER A 202 7.74 -2.60 3.71
N ILE A 203 7.07 -1.64 4.37
CA ILE A 203 7.53 -0.25 4.47
C ILE A 203 8.91 -0.20 5.15
N SER A 204 9.08 -0.95 6.23
CA SER A 204 10.36 -1.05 6.95
C SER A 204 11.47 -1.58 6.04
N GLN A 205 11.20 -2.64 5.28
CA GLN A 205 12.18 -3.23 4.36
C GLN A 205 12.47 -2.28 3.19
N ALA A 206 11.44 -1.68 2.57
CA ALA A 206 11.61 -0.72 1.48
C ALA A 206 12.42 0.51 1.91
N GLY A 207 12.12 1.08 3.08
CA GLY A 207 12.85 2.21 3.64
C GLY A 207 14.34 1.90 3.85
N TYR A 208 14.64 0.69 4.32
CA TYR A 208 16.03 0.23 4.46
C TYR A 208 16.73 0.11 3.11
N ILE A 209 16.08 -0.51 2.13
CA ILE A 209 16.59 -0.65 0.75
C ILE A 209 16.92 0.72 0.15
N ILE A 210 15.99 1.67 0.25
CA ILE A 210 16.14 3.02 -0.30
C ILE A 210 17.28 3.77 0.36
N ARG A 211 17.35 3.79 1.69
CA ARG A 211 18.38 4.53 2.42
C ARG A 211 19.78 3.96 2.23
N ASN A 212 19.88 2.65 2.03
CA ASN A 212 21.18 1.98 1.79
C ASN A 212 21.50 1.83 0.29
N LYS A 213 20.70 2.36 -0.61
CA LYS A 213 20.90 2.30 -2.07
C LYS A 213 21.14 0.86 -2.57
N ILE A 214 20.43 -0.12 -2.00
CA ILE A 214 20.58 -1.54 -2.35
C ILE A 214 20.00 -1.84 -3.72
N MET A 215 18.98 -1.08 -4.15
CA MET A 215 18.51 -1.11 -5.54
C MET A 215 19.45 -0.23 -6.38
N GLY A 216 20.19 -0.86 -7.29
CA GLY A 216 21.10 -0.15 -8.18
C GLY A 216 20.40 0.95 -8.98
N ASN A 217 21.12 2.04 -9.22
CA ASN A 217 20.74 3.05 -10.21
C ASN A 217 21.15 2.48 -11.58
N ASP A 218 20.33 1.64 -12.21
CA ASP A 218 20.44 1.31 -13.63
C ASP A 218 19.59 2.27 -14.47
#